data_524429e0b4f1368d7125fb68561029b5
#
_entry.id   524429e0b4f1368d7125fb68561029b5
#
_cell.length_a   1.000
_cell.length_b   1.000
_cell.length_c   1.000
_cell.angle_alpha   90.00
_cell.angle_beta   90.00
_cell.angle_gamma   90.00
#
_symmetry.space_group_name_H-M   'P 1'
#
loop_
_entity.id
_entity.type
_entity.pdbx_description
1 polymer ?
#
loop_
_entity_poly.entity_id
_entity_poly.type
_entity_poly.pdbx_seq_one_letter_code
_entity_poly.pdbx_strand_id
1 'polypeptide(L)'
;MSITDAFNTSEQIIDPSAVARPIEGFPDTVLVTFSQKVLEAAAKRFKLTLIKEMHCCYTVPVYAFEYKGRKLGIYMTCLGGSAAAGLLEEIFAAGAKRALFFGSCGVLDRSIAAGHFIVPTAAYRDEGTSYHYAPASDYIDIPTAAELSAAFDAISMPHVQGKTWTTDAIYRETRDGLAKRRAEGCITVEMECASLMAVGQFRKKAVYQFLYAEDCLDSVEWDPRIMGKQPATAYEGYLDVALECAIRVKG
;
A
#
# COMPACT_ATOMS: atom_id res chain seq x y z
N MET A 1 2.89 30.05 3.57
CA MET A 1 2.72 28.75 4.24
C MET A 1 3.06 27.66 3.24
N SER A 2 3.89 26.71 3.63
CA SER A 2 4.25 25.54 2.83
C SER A 2 3.32 24.37 3.17
N ILE A 3 3.21 23.36 2.33
CA ILE A 3 2.51 22.11 2.65
C ILE A 3 3.07 21.46 3.93
N THR A 4 4.35 21.68 4.22
CA THR A 4 5.00 21.21 5.45
C THR A 4 4.42 21.79 6.74
N ASP A 5 3.63 22.85 6.66
CA ASP A 5 2.95 23.50 7.79
C ASP A 5 1.49 23.01 7.97
N ALA A 6 1.07 22.02 7.18
CA ALA A 6 -0.34 21.57 7.15
C ALA A 6 -0.75 20.75 8.37
N PHE A 7 0.19 20.02 9.01
CA PHE A 7 -0.12 19.18 10.17
C PHE A 7 -0.59 20.01 11.37
N ASN A 8 -1.71 19.61 11.95
CA ASN A 8 -2.20 20.13 13.21
C ASN A 8 -3.05 19.06 13.92
N THR A 9 -3.32 19.25 15.20
CA THR A 9 -4.08 18.31 16.04
C THR A 9 -5.50 18.75 16.35
N SER A 10 -5.99 19.77 15.64
CA SER A 10 -7.40 20.20 15.79
C SER A 10 -8.36 19.15 15.26
N GLU A 11 -9.59 19.19 15.74
CA GLU A 11 -10.64 18.29 15.30
C GLU A 11 -10.97 18.52 13.82
N GLN A 12 -11.10 17.43 13.05
CA GLN A 12 -11.52 17.48 11.66
C GLN A 12 -12.99 17.87 11.53
N ILE A 13 -13.33 18.67 10.54
CA ILE A 13 -14.72 19.08 10.26
C ILE A 13 -15.56 17.89 9.76
N ILE A 14 -14.95 17.03 8.94
CA ILE A 14 -15.60 15.81 8.44
C ILE A 14 -14.88 14.62 9.06
N ASP A 15 -15.54 13.92 9.97
CA ASP A 15 -15.04 12.67 10.53
C ASP A 15 -15.38 11.51 9.59
N PRO A 16 -14.45 10.57 9.33
CA PRO A 16 -14.72 9.42 8.46
C PRO A 16 -15.93 8.60 8.89
N SER A 17 -16.26 8.54 10.19
CA SER A 17 -17.44 7.84 10.70
C SER A 17 -18.78 8.50 10.31
N ALA A 18 -18.77 9.75 9.87
CA ALA A 18 -19.94 10.39 9.30
C ALA A 18 -20.33 9.81 7.93
N VAL A 19 -19.34 9.31 7.19
CA VAL A 19 -19.51 8.71 5.86
C VAL A 19 -19.54 7.18 5.95
N ALA A 20 -18.65 6.59 6.76
CA ALA A 20 -18.46 5.16 6.90
C ALA A 20 -18.74 4.71 8.34
N ARG A 21 -19.99 4.36 8.63
CA ARG A 21 -20.37 3.86 9.97
C ARG A 21 -19.76 2.49 10.26
N PRO A 22 -19.46 2.17 11.53
CA PRO A 22 -19.04 0.84 11.92
C PRO A 22 -20.01 -0.23 11.46
N ILE A 23 -19.47 -1.32 10.89
CA ILE A 23 -20.24 -2.48 10.42
C ILE A 23 -19.96 -3.64 11.37
N GLU A 24 -21.02 -4.21 11.96
CA GLU A 24 -20.88 -5.37 12.85
C GLU A 24 -20.22 -6.54 12.11
N GLY A 25 -19.21 -7.15 12.73
CA GLY A 25 -18.48 -8.27 12.15
C GLY A 25 -17.64 -7.89 10.92
N PHE A 26 -17.29 -6.60 10.74
CA PHE A 26 -16.34 -6.19 9.70
C PHE A 26 -14.99 -6.93 9.87
N PRO A 27 -14.30 -7.32 8.78
CA PRO A 27 -13.02 -8.01 8.90
C PRO A 27 -11.96 -7.15 9.60
N ASP A 28 -11.28 -7.73 10.60
CA ASP A 28 -10.17 -7.03 11.29
C ASP A 28 -9.01 -6.70 10.36
N THR A 29 -8.76 -7.53 9.35
CA THR A 29 -7.69 -7.35 8.36
C THR A 29 -8.26 -7.24 6.97
N VAL A 30 -7.91 -6.18 6.27
CA VAL A 30 -8.34 -5.91 4.90
C VAL A 30 -7.13 -5.90 3.97
N LEU A 31 -7.17 -6.73 2.93
CA LEU A 31 -6.22 -6.72 1.83
C LEU A 31 -6.58 -5.60 0.85
N VAL A 32 -5.59 -4.85 0.42
CA VAL A 32 -5.79 -3.73 -0.50
C VAL A 32 -4.84 -3.87 -1.67
N THR A 33 -5.39 -4.00 -2.86
CA THR A 33 -4.61 -4.12 -4.09
C THR A 33 -4.84 -2.93 -5.02
N PHE A 34 -3.88 -2.66 -5.89
CA PHE A 34 -3.99 -1.69 -6.99
C PHE A 34 -4.31 -2.37 -8.33
N SER A 35 -4.55 -3.68 -8.32
CA SER A 35 -4.73 -4.48 -9.53
C SER A 35 -6.09 -5.14 -9.61
N GLN A 36 -6.85 -4.80 -10.65
CA GLN A 36 -8.10 -5.49 -10.99
C GLN A 36 -7.89 -6.99 -11.19
N LYS A 37 -6.75 -7.41 -11.77
CA LYS A 37 -6.43 -8.83 -11.99
C LYS A 37 -6.25 -9.61 -10.68
N VAL A 38 -5.74 -8.98 -9.63
CA VAL A 38 -5.69 -9.58 -8.29
C VAL A 38 -7.08 -9.78 -7.72
N LEU A 39 -7.96 -8.78 -7.84
CA LEU A 39 -9.34 -8.89 -7.37
C LEU A 39 -10.12 -9.99 -8.12
N GLU A 40 -9.90 -10.10 -9.44
CA GLU A 40 -10.45 -11.18 -10.27
C GLU A 40 -9.91 -12.56 -9.86
N ALA A 41 -8.62 -12.66 -9.52
CA ALA A 41 -8.04 -13.90 -9.00
C ALA A 41 -8.68 -14.29 -7.66
N ALA A 42 -8.91 -13.32 -6.77
CA ALA A 42 -9.63 -13.56 -5.51
C ALA A 42 -11.08 -14.02 -5.77
N ALA A 43 -11.79 -13.39 -6.70
CA ALA A 43 -13.17 -13.76 -7.05
C ALA A 43 -13.30 -15.16 -7.66
N LYS A 44 -12.28 -15.64 -8.37
CA LYS A 44 -12.24 -17.01 -8.89
C LYS A 44 -12.01 -18.07 -7.79
N ARG A 45 -11.29 -17.71 -6.73
CA ARG A 45 -10.85 -18.63 -5.69
C ARG A 45 -11.75 -18.68 -4.47
N PHE A 46 -12.43 -17.57 -4.16
CA PHE A 46 -13.20 -17.40 -2.94
C PHE A 46 -14.61 -16.93 -3.23
N LYS A 47 -15.54 -17.34 -2.36
CA LYS A 47 -16.88 -16.75 -2.35
C LYS A 47 -16.78 -15.35 -1.74
N LEU A 48 -16.69 -14.34 -2.58
CA LEU A 48 -16.67 -12.94 -2.16
C LEU A 48 -18.07 -12.48 -1.81
N THR A 49 -18.24 -11.91 -0.61
CA THR A 49 -19.49 -11.30 -0.16
C THR A 49 -19.30 -9.79 -0.08
N LEU A 50 -20.09 -9.02 -0.82
CA LEU A 50 -20.09 -7.56 -0.74
C LEU A 50 -20.52 -7.13 0.66
N ILE A 51 -19.72 -6.34 1.35
CA ILE A 51 -19.98 -5.86 2.72
C ILE A 51 -20.05 -4.34 2.84
N LYS A 52 -19.48 -3.62 1.89
CA LYS A 52 -19.52 -2.16 1.82
C LYS A 52 -19.26 -1.70 0.38
N GLU A 53 -19.83 -0.59 0.01
CA GLU A 53 -19.44 0.21 -1.16
C GLU A 53 -18.89 1.54 -0.67
N MET A 54 -17.73 1.90 -1.17
CA MET A 54 -17.14 3.23 -0.99
C MET A 54 -17.28 4.00 -2.30
N HIS A 55 -17.36 5.31 -2.22
CA HIS A 55 -17.55 6.16 -3.38
C HIS A 55 -16.43 7.20 -3.47
N CYS A 56 -15.64 7.09 -4.53
CA CYS A 56 -14.66 8.09 -4.92
C CYS A 56 -15.14 8.71 -6.25
N CYS A 57 -14.37 8.66 -7.31
CA CYS A 57 -14.85 8.98 -8.67
C CYS A 57 -15.64 7.82 -9.32
N TYR A 58 -15.60 6.65 -8.71
CA TYR A 58 -16.40 5.45 -9.05
C TYR A 58 -16.71 4.67 -7.78
N THR A 59 -17.56 3.66 -7.89
CA THR A 59 -17.89 2.78 -6.77
C THR A 59 -16.76 1.78 -6.54
N VAL A 60 -16.28 1.72 -5.30
CA VAL A 60 -15.23 0.79 -4.85
C VAL A 60 -15.86 -0.25 -3.92
N PRO A 61 -16.14 -1.47 -4.43
CA PRO A 61 -16.72 -2.53 -3.61
C PRO A 61 -15.69 -3.13 -2.66
N VAL A 62 -16.08 -3.36 -1.42
CA VAL A 62 -15.32 -4.06 -0.40
C VAL A 62 -15.97 -5.40 -0.17
N TYR A 63 -15.21 -6.47 -0.30
CA TYR A 63 -15.68 -7.82 -0.13
C TYR A 63 -15.10 -8.47 1.12
N ALA A 64 -15.88 -9.34 1.77
CA ALA A 64 -15.41 -10.26 2.79
C ALA A 64 -15.36 -11.69 2.22
N PHE A 65 -14.41 -12.47 2.73
CA PHE A 65 -14.26 -13.90 2.41
C PHE A 65 -13.54 -14.63 3.55
N GLU A 66 -13.57 -15.96 3.49
CA GLU A 66 -12.90 -16.81 4.47
C GLU A 66 -11.60 -17.37 3.89
N TYR A 67 -10.51 -17.28 4.66
CA TYR A 67 -9.23 -17.89 4.35
C TYR A 67 -8.63 -18.56 5.58
N LYS A 68 -8.41 -19.88 5.52
CA LYS A 68 -7.86 -20.69 6.63
C LYS A 68 -8.54 -20.40 7.98
N GLY A 69 -9.89 -20.31 7.99
CA GLY A 69 -10.69 -20.06 9.18
C GLY A 69 -10.64 -18.60 9.70
N ARG A 70 -10.10 -17.67 8.91
CA ARG A 70 -10.13 -16.25 9.23
C ARG A 70 -10.97 -15.48 8.21
N LYS A 71 -11.81 -14.57 8.71
CA LYS A 71 -12.54 -13.62 7.89
C LYS A 71 -11.61 -12.48 7.49
N LEU A 72 -11.38 -12.31 6.20
CA LEU A 72 -10.57 -11.24 5.60
C LEU A 72 -11.45 -10.35 4.74
N GLY A 73 -11.04 -9.07 4.61
CA GLY A 73 -11.58 -8.15 3.62
C GLY A 73 -10.66 -8.04 2.41
N ILE A 74 -11.22 -7.63 1.25
CA ILE A 74 -10.43 -7.24 0.07
C ILE A 74 -11.15 -6.17 -0.73
N TYR A 75 -10.39 -5.19 -1.23
CA TYR A 75 -10.86 -4.24 -2.25
C TYR A 75 -9.70 -3.78 -3.14
N MET A 76 -10.04 -3.23 -4.30
CA MET A 76 -9.08 -2.52 -5.15
C MET A 76 -9.16 -1.02 -4.87
N THR A 77 -8.03 -0.42 -4.50
CA THR A 77 -7.94 1.02 -4.23
C THR A 77 -7.66 1.82 -5.50
N CYS A 78 -7.73 3.14 -5.39
CA CYS A 78 -7.32 4.08 -6.43
C CYS A 78 -5.81 4.29 -6.39
N LEU A 79 -5.24 4.69 -7.53
CA LEU A 79 -3.88 5.17 -7.63
C LEU A 79 -3.74 6.55 -6.99
N GLY A 80 -2.62 6.77 -6.31
CA GLY A 80 -2.25 8.04 -5.70
C GLY A 80 -2.64 8.19 -4.23
N GLY A 81 -1.73 8.78 -3.46
CA GLY A 81 -1.81 8.86 -2.00
C GLY A 81 -3.11 9.44 -1.46
N SER A 82 -3.63 10.52 -2.06
CA SER A 82 -4.84 11.19 -1.56
C SER A 82 -6.10 10.33 -1.67
N ALA A 83 -6.29 9.64 -2.81
CA ALA A 83 -7.45 8.78 -3.01
C ALA A 83 -7.36 7.51 -2.16
N ALA A 84 -6.19 6.86 -2.13
CA ALA A 84 -5.96 5.67 -1.32
C ALA A 84 -6.11 5.95 0.19
N ALA A 85 -5.63 7.10 0.67
CA ALA A 85 -5.78 7.55 2.05
C ALA A 85 -7.25 7.77 2.44
N GLY A 86 -8.03 8.43 1.59
CA GLY A 86 -9.46 8.64 1.83
C GLY A 86 -10.23 7.32 1.96
N LEU A 87 -9.98 6.37 1.07
CA LEU A 87 -10.59 5.03 1.14
C LEU A 87 -10.13 4.24 2.37
N LEU A 88 -8.85 4.38 2.78
CA LEU A 88 -8.32 3.75 3.99
C LEU A 88 -9.00 4.29 5.26
N GLU A 89 -9.24 5.60 5.33
CA GLU A 89 -10.00 6.23 6.43
C GLU A 89 -11.40 5.60 6.58
N GLU A 90 -12.12 5.40 5.47
CA GLU A 90 -13.44 4.79 5.49
C GLU A 90 -13.40 3.31 5.94
N ILE A 91 -12.37 2.55 5.55
CA ILE A 91 -12.18 1.15 5.97
C ILE A 91 -11.92 1.07 7.48
N PHE A 92 -11.11 1.98 8.02
CA PHE A 92 -10.87 2.03 9.46
C PHE A 92 -12.13 2.44 10.24
N ALA A 93 -12.89 3.41 9.71
CA ALA A 93 -14.17 3.81 10.31
C ALA A 93 -15.22 2.68 10.25
N ALA A 94 -15.22 1.86 9.19
CA ALA A 94 -16.10 0.70 9.06
C ALA A 94 -15.78 -0.43 10.05
N GLY A 95 -14.56 -0.47 10.63
CA GLY A 95 -14.21 -1.42 11.69
C GLY A 95 -12.91 -2.19 11.49
N ALA A 96 -12.17 -2.00 10.38
CA ALA A 96 -10.88 -2.64 10.20
C ALA A 96 -9.88 -2.18 11.29
N LYS A 97 -9.05 -3.11 11.73
CA LYS A 97 -7.94 -2.84 12.65
C LYS A 97 -6.62 -2.72 11.91
N ARG A 98 -6.53 -3.37 10.74
CA ARG A 98 -5.34 -3.47 9.90
C ARG A 98 -5.70 -3.40 8.43
N ALA A 99 -4.79 -2.81 7.66
CA ALA A 99 -4.83 -2.87 6.20
C ALA A 99 -3.47 -3.36 5.68
N LEU A 100 -3.48 -4.29 4.74
CA LEU A 100 -2.28 -4.79 4.07
C LEU A 100 -2.37 -4.44 2.59
N PHE A 101 -1.57 -3.46 2.19
CA PHE A 101 -1.45 -2.98 0.82
C PHE A 101 -0.40 -3.78 0.06
N PHE A 102 -0.65 -4.02 -1.22
CA PHE A 102 0.34 -4.61 -2.11
C PHE A 102 0.10 -4.18 -3.56
N GLY A 103 1.20 -3.80 -4.21
CA GLY A 103 1.17 -3.26 -5.56
C GLY A 103 2.53 -3.29 -6.21
N SER A 104 2.58 -2.88 -7.47
CA SER A 104 3.82 -2.75 -8.22
C SER A 104 4.61 -1.51 -7.80
N CYS A 105 5.92 -1.53 -8.11
CA CYS A 105 6.81 -0.39 -7.98
C CYS A 105 7.86 -0.38 -9.07
N GLY A 106 8.40 0.81 -9.36
CA GLY A 106 9.65 0.96 -10.07
C GLY A 106 10.83 0.70 -9.14
N VAL A 107 11.85 -0.02 -9.59
CA VAL A 107 13.08 -0.20 -8.80
C VAL A 107 14.13 0.83 -9.17
N LEU A 108 14.82 1.33 -8.15
CA LEU A 108 15.92 2.28 -8.26
C LEU A 108 17.29 1.60 -8.20
N ASP A 109 17.29 0.27 -8.02
CA ASP A 109 18.46 -0.60 -8.02
C ASP A 109 18.21 -1.75 -9.01
N ARG A 110 18.99 -1.79 -10.09
CA ARG A 110 18.86 -2.80 -11.16
C ARG A 110 19.15 -4.23 -10.71
N SER A 111 19.81 -4.43 -9.56
CA SER A 111 20.07 -5.76 -9.01
C SER A 111 18.80 -6.42 -8.46
N ILE A 112 17.75 -5.64 -8.16
CA ILE A 112 16.45 -6.17 -7.77
C ILE A 112 15.76 -6.72 -9.01
N ALA A 113 15.54 -8.02 -9.05
CA ALA A 113 14.95 -8.69 -10.20
C ALA A 113 13.46 -8.35 -10.38
N ALA A 114 12.98 -8.42 -11.62
CA ALA A 114 11.55 -8.25 -11.91
C ALA A 114 10.71 -9.31 -11.16
N GLY A 115 9.59 -8.90 -10.58
CA GLY A 115 8.72 -9.75 -9.76
C GLY A 115 9.21 -9.98 -8.32
N HIS A 116 10.41 -9.49 -7.96
CA HIS A 116 10.94 -9.64 -6.60
C HIS A 116 10.12 -8.81 -5.60
N PHE A 117 9.95 -9.33 -4.38
CA PHE A 117 9.20 -8.64 -3.33
C PHE A 117 10.08 -7.67 -2.54
N ILE A 118 9.49 -6.54 -2.17
CA ILE A 118 10.14 -5.51 -1.38
C ILE A 118 9.22 -5.15 -0.20
N VAL A 119 9.80 -5.10 1.01
CA VAL A 119 9.15 -4.57 2.21
C VAL A 119 9.75 -3.21 2.52
N PRO A 120 9.04 -2.10 2.29
CA PRO A 120 9.55 -0.77 2.57
C PRO A 120 9.70 -0.54 4.07
N THR A 121 10.84 0.06 4.49
CA THR A 121 11.16 0.35 5.89
C THR A 121 10.94 1.81 6.26
N ALA A 122 11.01 2.71 5.29
CA ALA A 122 10.64 4.12 5.39
C ALA A 122 10.23 4.61 4.00
N ALA A 123 9.44 5.68 3.94
CA ALA A 123 9.00 6.30 2.69
C ALA A 123 9.42 7.76 2.61
N TYR A 124 10.08 8.16 1.52
CA TYR A 124 10.31 9.57 1.21
C TYR A 124 9.01 10.23 0.78
N ARG A 125 8.73 11.39 1.35
CA ARG A 125 7.43 12.09 1.25
C ARG A 125 7.45 13.13 0.13
N ASP A 126 7.48 12.68 -1.14
CA ASP A 126 7.37 13.55 -2.33
C ASP A 126 5.91 13.63 -2.82
N GLU A 127 5.01 13.87 -1.88
CA GLU A 127 3.56 13.91 -2.07
C GLU A 127 2.93 14.88 -1.05
N GLY A 128 1.66 15.19 -1.16
CA GLY A 128 1.02 16.20 -0.31
C GLY A 128 0.26 15.65 0.90
N THR A 129 -0.32 14.47 0.79
CA THR A 129 -1.31 13.95 1.75
C THR A 129 -0.72 13.68 3.12
N SER A 130 0.46 13.07 3.20
CA SER A 130 1.06 12.69 4.49
C SER A 130 1.34 13.87 5.41
N TYR A 131 1.55 15.06 4.85
CA TYR A 131 1.78 16.30 5.62
C TYR A 131 0.54 16.81 6.36
N HIS A 132 -0.65 16.28 6.08
CA HIS A 132 -1.86 16.54 6.87
C HIS A 132 -2.01 15.58 8.06
N TYR A 133 -1.32 14.44 8.04
CA TYR A 133 -1.44 13.38 9.05
C TYR A 133 -0.22 13.22 9.96
N ALA A 134 0.93 13.75 9.56
CA ALA A 134 2.18 13.64 10.32
C ALA A 134 2.99 14.93 10.26
N PRO A 135 3.75 15.28 11.32
CA PRO A 135 4.66 16.44 11.30
C PRO A 135 5.61 16.40 10.11
N ALA A 136 6.09 17.57 9.70
CA ALA A 136 7.01 17.69 8.58
C ALA A 136 8.32 16.93 8.83
N SER A 137 8.68 16.10 7.87
CA SER A 137 9.96 15.40 7.77
C SER A 137 10.12 14.90 6.34
N ASP A 138 11.34 14.64 5.89
CA ASP A 138 11.59 14.11 4.55
C ASP A 138 11.12 12.65 4.42
N TYR A 139 11.18 11.91 5.51
CA TYR A 139 10.82 10.49 5.58
C TYR A 139 9.77 10.23 6.64
N ILE A 140 8.94 9.23 6.40
CA ILE A 140 8.09 8.60 7.41
C ILE A 140 8.54 7.16 7.61
N ASP A 141 8.74 6.76 8.88
CA ASP A 141 9.11 5.39 9.22
C ASP A 141 7.91 4.44 9.09
N ILE A 142 8.19 3.16 8.84
CA ILE A 142 7.20 2.09 8.71
C ILE A 142 7.37 1.10 9.85
N PRO A 143 6.73 1.32 11.00
CA PRO A 143 6.91 0.48 12.19
C PRO A 143 6.51 -0.99 11.98
N THR A 144 5.60 -1.24 11.03
CA THR A 144 5.07 -2.57 10.69
C THR A 144 5.99 -3.38 9.77
N ALA A 145 7.07 -2.78 9.23
CA ALA A 145 7.96 -3.43 8.28
C ALA A 145 8.62 -4.70 8.83
N ALA A 146 9.12 -4.65 10.07
CA ALA A 146 9.78 -5.79 10.69
C ALA A 146 8.83 -6.99 10.88
N GLU A 147 7.58 -6.72 11.28
CA GLU A 147 6.56 -7.76 11.44
C GLU A 147 6.17 -8.36 10.08
N LEU A 148 6.02 -7.54 9.07
CA LEU A 148 5.71 -8.01 7.72
C LEU A 148 6.87 -8.83 7.14
N SER A 149 8.12 -8.40 7.32
CA SER A 149 9.31 -9.16 6.90
C SER A 149 9.36 -10.53 7.59
N ALA A 150 9.09 -10.60 8.90
CA ALA A 150 9.00 -11.87 9.61
C ALA A 150 7.87 -12.78 9.07
N ALA A 151 6.77 -12.21 8.57
CA ALA A 151 5.72 -12.98 7.91
C ALA A 151 6.19 -13.57 6.57
N PHE A 152 6.98 -12.82 5.79
CA PHE A 152 7.64 -13.32 4.57
C PHE A 152 8.62 -14.45 4.87
N ASP A 153 9.46 -14.30 5.91
CA ASP A 153 10.41 -15.35 6.34
C ASP A 153 9.69 -16.63 6.75
N ALA A 154 8.57 -16.49 7.49
CA ALA A 154 7.76 -17.62 7.95
C ALA A 154 7.14 -18.45 6.81
N ILE A 155 7.02 -17.88 5.61
CA ILE A 155 6.55 -18.58 4.41
C ILE A 155 7.70 -18.88 3.43
N SER A 156 8.95 -18.64 3.85
CA SER A 156 10.15 -18.81 3.03
C SER A 156 10.09 -18.03 1.70
N MET A 157 9.46 -16.85 1.71
CA MET A 157 9.34 -16.01 0.53
C MET A 157 10.50 -15.01 0.47
N PRO A 158 11.40 -15.10 -0.52
CA PRO A 158 12.50 -14.16 -0.67
C PRO A 158 12.01 -12.73 -0.86
N HIS A 159 12.61 -11.78 -0.13
CA HIS A 159 12.29 -10.37 -0.23
C HIS A 159 13.51 -9.52 0.14
N VAL A 160 13.47 -8.26 -0.26
CA VAL A 160 14.45 -7.24 0.16
C VAL A 160 13.77 -6.16 0.98
N GLN A 161 14.54 -5.48 1.83
CA GLN A 161 14.06 -4.35 2.61
C GLN A 161 14.84 -3.10 2.24
N GLY A 162 14.17 -1.95 2.22
CA GLY A 162 14.80 -0.67 1.96
C GLY A 162 13.78 0.46 1.97
N LYS A 163 14.27 1.69 1.76
CA LYS A 163 13.38 2.84 1.68
C LYS A 163 12.68 2.88 0.31
N THR A 164 11.47 3.41 0.29
CA THR A 164 10.75 3.75 -0.96
C THR A 164 10.68 5.26 -1.14
N TRP A 165 10.55 5.69 -2.38
CA TRP A 165 10.21 7.06 -2.75
C TRP A 165 8.73 7.10 -3.12
N THR A 166 7.90 7.77 -2.32
CA THR A 166 6.50 8.02 -2.66
C THR A 166 6.39 9.34 -3.41
N THR A 167 5.90 9.32 -4.65
CA THR A 167 5.73 10.52 -5.48
C THR A 167 4.30 10.68 -6.01
N ASP A 168 3.80 11.92 -6.08
CA ASP A 168 2.54 12.26 -6.76
C ASP A 168 2.71 12.43 -8.29
N ALA A 169 3.95 12.34 -8.81
CA ALA A 169 4.24 12.81 -10.16
C ALA A 169 5.12 11.82 -10.96
N ILE A 170 4.56 10.66 -11.31
CA ILE A 170 5.24 9.57 -12.02
C ILE A 170 6.05 10.04 -13.25
N TYR A 171 5.52 10.99 -14.04
CA TYR A 171 6.22 11.53 -15.21
C TYR A 171 7.23 12.62 -14.88
N ARG A 172 7.48 12.90 -13.59
CA ARG A 172 8.49 13.83 -13.09
C ARG A 172 9.58 13.14 -12.25
N GLU A 173 9.66 11.83 -12.30
CA GLU A 173 10.78 11.04 -11.79
C GLU A 173 12.04 11.33 -12.64
N THR A 174 12.78 12.35 -12.22
CA THR A 174 13.95 12.86 -12.98
C THR A 174 15.22 12.10 -12.61
N ARG A 175 16.25 12.16 -13.47
CA ARG A 175 17.56 11.54 -13.20
C ARG A 175 18.24 12.08 -11.94
N ASP A 176 18.14 13.39 -11.71
CA ASP A 176 18.70 14.00 -10.51
C ASP A 176 17.91 13.60 -9.26
N GLY A 177 16.58 13.51 -9.37
CA GLY A 177 15.70 12.98 -8.31
C GLY A 177 16.05 11.53 -7.97
N LEU A 178 16.19 10.68 -8.99
CA LEU A 178 16.62 9.30 -8.85
C LEU A 178 17.97 9.19 -8.14
N ALA A 179 18.98 9.92 -8.61
CA ALA A 179 20.33 9.91 -8.03
C ALA A 179 20.30 10.31 -6.54
N LYS A 180 19.53 11.36 -6.21
CA LYS A 180 19.35 11.81 -4.84
C LYS A 180 18.68 10.76 -3.97
N ARG A 181 17.56 10.18 -4.43
CA ARG A 181 16.82 9.15 -3.65
C ARG A 181 17.67 7.89 -3.43
N ARG A 182 18.41 7.45 -4.44
CA ARG A 182 19.38 6.34 -4.29
C ARG A 182 20.46 6.64 -3.26
N ALA A 183 21.04 7.82 -3.31
CA ALA A 183 22.07 8.24 -2.33
C ALA A 183 21.53 8.25 -0.88
N GLU A 184 20.22 8.46 -0.71
CA GLU A 184 19.54 8.44 0.57
C GLU A 184 19.07 7.01 0.97
N GLY A 185 19.29 6.01 0.13
CA GLY A 185 18.99 4.60 0.38
C GLY A 185 17.58 4.16 -0.08
N CYS A 186 16.89 4.92 -0.94
CA CYS A 186 15.70 4.44 -1.60
C CYS A 186 16.06 3.40 -2.66
N ILE A 187 15.33 2.29 -2.66
CA ILE A 187 15.49 1.18 -3.60
C ILE A 187 14.31 1.03 -4.55
N THR A 188 13.19 1.69 -4.24
CA THR A 188 11.95 1.68 -5.04
C THR A 188 11.31 3.06 -5.11
N VAL A 189 10.39 3.23 -6.08
CA VAL A 189 9.47 4.36 -6.20
C VAL A 189 8.05 3.82 -6.41
N GLU A 190 7.09 4.47 -5.78
CA GLU A 190 5.65 4.18 -5.85
C GLU A 190 4.85 5.46 -5.49
N MET A 191 3.54 5.40 -5.36
CA MET A 191 2.71 6.61 -5.28
C MET A 191 1.85 6.73 -4.01
N GLU A 192 1.97 5.85 -2.99
CA GLU A 192 1.02 5.82 -1.87
C GLU A 192 1.63 5.62 -0.48
N CYS A 193 2.76 4.96 -0.36
CA CYS A 193 3.29 4.45 0.91
C CYS A 193 3.34 5.51 2.01
N ALA A 194 3.93 6.68 1.74
CA ALA A 194 4.04 7.74 2.73
C ALA A 194 2.68 8.20 3.25
N SER A 195 1.72 8.39 2.36
CA SER A 195 0.35 8.80 2.70
C SER A 195 -0.35 7.76 3.57
N LEU A 196 -0.27 6.48 3.17
CA LEU A 196 -0.93 5.38 3.88
C LEU A 196 -0.35 5.17 5.29
N MET A 197 0.98 5.24 5.42
CA MET A 197 1.66 5.11 6.72
C MET A 197 1.32 6.27 7.64
N ALA A 198 1.22 7.49 7.11
CA ALA A 198 0.83 8.68 7.87
C ALA A 198 -0.61 8.55 8.41
N VAL A 199 -1.56 8.10 7.59
CA VAL A 199 -2.94 7.82 8.03
C VAL A 199 -2.94 6.74 9.12
N GLY A 200 -2.25 5.63 8.91
CA GLY A 200 -2.18 4.54 9.89
C GLY A 200 -1.66 5.01 11.25
N GLN A 201 -0.55 5.76 11.27
CA GLN A 201 0.03 6.31 12.49
C GLN A 201 -0.90 7.31 13.16
N PHE A 202 -1.51 8.23 12.41
CA PHE A 202 -2.46 9.21 12.93
C PHE A 202 -3.69 8.54 13.57
N ARG A 203 -4.25 7.52 12.90
CA ARG A 203 -5.43 6.76 13.38
C ARG A 203 -5.07 5.66 14.39
N LYS A 204 -3.78 5.46 14.69
CA LYS A 204 -3.30 4.37 15.58
C LYS A 204 -3.80 3.00 15.11
N LYS A 205 -3.72 2.78 13.79
CA LYS A 205 -4.09 1.54 13.11
C LYS A 205 -2.88 0.98 12.37
N ALA A 206 -2.79 -0.35 12.29
CA ALA A 206 -1.68 -0.99 11.60
C ALA A 206 -1.88 -0.94 10.07
N VAL A 207 -0.92 -0.36 9.38
CA VAL A 207 -0.81 -0.40 7.93
C VAL A 207 0.46 -1.16 7.56
N TYR A 208 0.30 -2.18 6.73
CA TYR A 208 1.38 -2.97 6.16
C TYR A 208 1.43 -2.72 4.66
N GLN A 209 2.61 -2.74 4.09
CA GLN A 209 2.75 -2.68 2.64
C GLN A 209 3.94 -3.53 2.18
N PHE A 210 3.72 -4.32 1.14
CA PHE A 210 4.80 -4.86 0.34
C PHE A 210 4.61 -4.50 -1.13
N LEU A 211 5.72 -4.43 -1.83
CA LEU A 211 5.76 -4.10 -3.25
C LEU A 211 6.30 -5.28 -4.05
N TYR A 212 6.04 -5.30 -5.35
CA TYR A 212 6.69 -6.20 -6.28
C TYR A 212 7.25 -5.40 -7.47
N ALA A 213 8.50 -5.70 -7.83
CA ALA A 213 9.24 -4.98 -8.85
C ALA A 213 8.63 -5.21 -10.25
N GLU A 214 8.21 -4.15 -10.95
CA GLU A 214 7.69 -4.26 -12.31
C GLU A 214 8.62 -3.68 -13.36
N ASP A 215 9.13 -2.48 -13.14
CA ASP A 215 10.02 -1.76 -14.05
C ASP A 215 11.30 -1.28 -13.35
N CYS A 216 12.22 -0.70 -14.09
CA CYS A 216 13.50 -0.25 -13.56
C CYS A 216 13.87 1.14 -14.09
N LEU A 217 14.13 2.05 -13.15
CA LEU A 217 14.57 3.40 -13.44
C LEU A 217 16.11 3.51 -13.43
N ASP A 218 16.83 2.51 -12.90
CA ASP A 218 18.29 2.45 -12.84
C ASP A 218 18.90 1.97 -14.18
N SER A 219 18.61 2.69 -15.25
CA SER A 219 19.10 2.41 -16.60
C SER A 219 19.28 3.71 -17.39
N VAL A 220 20.01 3.65 -18.49
CA VAL A 220 20.22 4.82 -19.39
C VAL A 220 18.88 5.29 -19.97
N GLU A 221 18.04 4.33 -20.37
CA GLU A 221 16.66 4.55 -20.77
C GLU A 221 15.75 3.83 -19.79
N TRP A 222 14.47 4.25 -19.70
CA TRP A 222 13.49 3.54 -18.87
C TRP A 222 13.32 2.09 -19.36
N ASP A 223 13.46 1.15 -18.42
CA ASP A 223 13.29 -0.28 -18.69
C ASP A 223 11.96 -0.79 -18.13
N PRO A 224 10.94 -1.01 -18.97
CA PRO A 224 9.62 -1.47 -18.53
C PRO A 224 9.61 -2.90 -18.00
N ARG A 225 10.65 -3.70 -18.20
CA ARG A 225 10.77 -5.09 -17.77
C ARG A 225 9.48 -5.90 -18.02
N ILE A 226 8.74 -6.21 -16.94
CA ILE A 226 7.49 -6.99 -16.98
C ILE A 226 6.21 -6.15 -16.87
N MET A 227 6.33 -4.82 -16.77
CA MET A 227 5.16 -3.93 -16.65
C MET A 227 4.16 -4.18 -17.79
N GLY A 228 2.91 -4.44 -17.41
CA GLY A 228 1.83 -4.72 -18.36
C GLY A 228 1.91 -6.07 -19.09
N LYS A 229 2.95 -6.88 -18.88
CA LYS A 229 3.19 -8.17 -19.58
C LYS A 229 3.07 -9.38 -18.66
N GLN A 230 2.72 -9.19 -17.41
CA GLN A 230 2.66 -10.29 -16.44
C GLN A 230 1.52 -11.28 -16.76
N PRO A 231 1.77 -12.59 -16.66
CA PRO A 231 0.73 -13.61 -16.80
C PRO A 231 -0.23 -13.57 -15.62
N ALA A 232 -1.43 -14.10 -15.78
CA ALA A 232 -2.45 -14.17 -14.72
C ALA A 232 -1.92 -14.88 -13.45
N THR A 233 -1.07 -15.90 -13.61
CA THR A 233 -0.45 -16.64 -12.50
C THR A 233 0.45 -15.80 -11.61
N ALA A 234 1.03 -14.71 -12.11
CA ALA A 234 1.79 -13.77 -11.27
C ALA A 234 0.89 -13.06 -10.27
N TYR A 235 -0.29 -12.61 -10.71
CA TYR A 235 -1.26 -11.94 -9.83
C TYR A 235 -1.88 -12.90 -8.80
N GLU A 236 -2.05 -14.18 -9.15
CA GLU A 236 -2.41 -15.24 -8.20
C GLU A 236 -1.32 -15.42 -7.14
N GLY A 237 -0.04 -15.43 -7.55
CA GLY A 237 1.10 -15.50 -6.63
C GLY A 237 1.18 -14.30 -5.68
N TYR A 238 0.95 -13.08 -6.17
CA TYR A 238 0.91 -11.88 -5.29
C TYR A 238 -0.22 -11.97 -4.27
N LEU A 239 -1.39 -12.47 -4.69
CA LEU A 239 -2.51 -12.72 -3.78
C LEU A 239 -2.15 -13.78 -2.73
N ASP A 240 -1.48 -14.87 -3.11
CA ASP A 240 -1.07 -15.92 -2.18
C ASP A 240 -0.16 -15.37 -1.08
N VAL A 241 0.83 -14.57 -1.44
CA VAL A 241 1.73 -13.92 -0.47
C VAL A 241 0.93 -12.98 0.44
N ALA A 242 0.03 -12.17 -0.11
CA ALA A 242 -0.80 -11.26 0.66
C ALA A 242 -1.70 -12.00 1.68
N LEU A 243 -2.32 -13.12 1.27
CA LEU A 243 -3.14 -13.96 2.12
C LEU A 243 -2.34 -14.58 3.28
N GLU A 244 -1.17 -15.12 2.97
CA GLU A 244 -0.31 -15.72 3.98
C GLU A 244 0.24 -14.70 4.98
N CYS A 245 0.59 -13.50 4.52
CA CYS A 245 0.98 -12.39 5.38
C CYS A 245 -0.20 -11.92 6.26
N ALA A 246 -1.39 -11.74 5.67
CA ALA A 246 -2.57 -11.22 6.37
C ALA A 246 -3.01 -12.06 7.58
N ILE A 247 -2.78 -13.37 7.55
CA ILE A 247 -3.12 -14.25 8.67
C ILE A 247 -2.02 -14.33 9.75
N ARG A 248 -0.83 -13.77 9.48
CA ARG A 248 0.34 -13.78 10.38
C ARG A 248 0.57 -12.46 11.11
N VAL A 249 0.23 -11.34 10.47
CA VAL A 249 0.37 -10.02 11.10
C VAL A 249 -0.67 -9.80 12.20
N LYS A 250 -0.24 -9.14 13.27
CA LYS A 250 -1.05 -8.98 14.50
C LYS A 250 -1.47 -7.53 14.75
N GLY A 251 -0.63 -6.55 14.32
CA GLY A 251 -0.86 -5.10 14.51
C GLY A 251 -0.35 -4.58 15.81
#